data_d7b9a7aab39ad779285f8bea821ee09b
#
_entry.id   d7b9a7aab39ad779285f8bea821ee09b
#
_cell.length_a   1.000
_cell.length_b   1.000
_cell.length_c   1.000
_cell.angle_alpha   90.00
_cell.angle_beta   90.00
_cell.angle_gamma   90.00
#
_symmetry.space_group_name_H-M   'P 1'
#
loop_
_entity.id
_entity.type
_entity.pdbx_description
1 polymer ?
#
loop_
_entity_poly.entity_id
_entity_poly.type
_entity_poly.pdbx_seq_one_letter_code
_entity_poly.pdbx_strand_id
1 'polypeptide(L)'
;MYALEIEHLKKTYSSGTKALKGVDLKVEKGDFFALLGPNGAGKSTTIGIVSGLVNKSAGSVKIFGYDYDTHQAQAKSCIGLVPQEFNFNQFERVIEILVNQGGYYGIPRPQAYKRAETYLRQLELWDKRNDMARELSGGMKRRLMIARALIHHPKLLILDEPTAGVDIEIRRSMWDFLTKINKQGTTIILTTHYLEEAESLCKNIAIIDHGRTIEDTSMKTLLSQLNTETFILYLQSPINDTHNLKSHDLSPFDIHVLDENTLEISIHEKMQFNHLFKLLTDNGIQVLSMRNKTNRLEQLFMRLVDKNRNNSELIETLEQTSHTENLDG
;
A
#
# COMPACT_ATOMS: atom_id res chain seq x y z
N MET A 1 -1.17 1.50 -22.27
CA MET A 1 -0.96 0.02 -22.22
C MET A 1 -0.90 -0.39 -20.77
N TYR A 2 -1.73 -1.34 -20.36
CA TYR A 2 -1.79 -1.80 -18.98
C TYR A 2 -0.78 -2.93 -18.72
N ALA A 3 -0.18 -2.89 -17.54
CA ALA A 3 0.66 -3.98 -17.02
C ALA A 3 -0.20 -5.07 -16.38
N LEU A 4 -1.31 -4.68 -15.73
CA LEU A 4 -2.30 -5.58 -15.14
C LEU A 4 -3.69 -5.03 -15.44
N GLU A 5 -4.58 -5.90 -15.91
CA GLU A 5 -6.00 -5.64 -16.08
C GLU A 5 -6.77 -6.78 -15.40
N ILE A 6 -7.65 -6.41 -14.49
CA ILE A 6 -8.54 -7.33 -13.77
C ILE A 6 -9.98 -6.83 -14.00
N GLU A 7 -10.88 -7.73 -14.45
CA GLU A 7 -12.27 -7.40 -14.67
C GLU A 7 -13.17 -8.41 -13.97
N HIS A 8 -14.03 -7.90 -13.09
CA HIS A 8 -15.05 -8.63 -12.33
C HIS A 8 -14.53 -9.89 -11.63
N LEU A 9 -13.31 -9.80 -11.06
CA LEU A 9 -12.63 -10.94 -10.45
C LEU A 9 -13.39 -11.43 -9.22
N LYS A 10 -13.72 -12.72 -9.21
CA LYS A 10 -14.42 -13.37 -8.09
C LYS A 10 -13.65 -14.58 -7.58
N LYS A 11 -13.70 -14.78 -6.27
CA LYS A 11 -13.17 -15.98 -5.62
C LYS A 11 -14.07 -16.42 -4.49
N THR A 12 -14.53 -17.66 -4.60
CA THR A 12 -15.18 -18.39 -3.50
C THR A 12 -14.31 -19.60 -3.17
N TYR A 13 -13.94 -19.76 -1.93
CA TYR A 13 -13.18 -20.91 -1.44
C TYR A 13 -14.12 -22.09 -1.17
N SER A 14 -13.56 -23.30 -1.06
CA SER A 14 -14.32 -24.53 -0.74
C SER A 14 -15.08 -24.47 0.60
N SER A 15 -14.62 -23.61 1.52
CA SER A 15 -15.29 -23.27 2.78
C SER A 15 -16.59 -22.46 2.60
N GLY A 16 -16.94 -22.04 1.37
CA GLY A 16 -18.05 -21.13 1.12
C GLY A 16 -17.68 -19.63 1.25
N THR A 17 -16.49 -19.31 1.73
CA THR A 17 -16.04 -17.93 1.92
C THR A 17 -15.87 -17.21 0.58
N LYS A 18 -16.65 -16.16 0.34
CA LYS A 18 -16.57 -15.27 -0.84
C LYS A 18 -15.50 -14.19 -0.60
N ALA A 19 -14.24 -14.51 -0.92
CA ALA A 19 -13.11 -13.61 -0.70
C ALA A 19 -13.07 -12.43 -1.70
N LEU A 20 -13.47 -12.67 -2.96
CA LEU A 20 -13.61 -11.62 -3.97
C LEU A 20 -15.02 -11.67 -4.56
N LYS A 21 -15.66 -10.50 -4.67
CA LYS A 21 -17.06 -10.34 -5.09
C LYS A 21 -17.21 -9.55 -6.40
N GLY A 22 -16.11 -9.33 -7.13
CA GLY A 22 -16.05 -8.55 -8.36
C GLY A 22 -15.06 -7.41 -8.21
N VAL A 23 -13.77 -7.75 -8.14
CA VAL A 23 -12.65 -6.77 -8.10
C VAL A 23 -12.35 -6.38 -9.55
N ASP A 24 -12.31 -5.08 -9.78
CA ASP A 24 -11.84 -4.45 -11.01
C ASP A 24 -10.58 -3.66 -10.69
N LEU A 25 -9.52 -3.75 -11.52
CA LEU A 25 -8.25 -3.08 -11.29
C LEU A 25 -7.50 -2.89 -12.61
N LYS A 26 -6.96 -1.69 -12.83
CA LYS A 26 -6.13 -1.38 -14.00
C LYS A 26 -4.84 -0.69 -13.57
N VAL A 27 -3.71 -1.33 -13.83
CA VAL A 27 -2.38 -0.80 -13.52
C VAL A 27 -1.66 -0.49 -14.82
N GLU A 28 -1.20 0.74 -14.99
CA GLU A 28 -0.48 1.15 -16.18
C GLU A 28 0.95 0.63 -16.20
N LYS A 29 1.51 0.46 -17.41
CA LYS A 29 2.92 0.08 -17.57
C LYS A 29 3.83 1.17 -17.01
N GLY A 30 4.80 0.76 -16.18
CA GLY A 30 5.78 1.65 -15.54
C GLY A 30 5.23 2.39 -14.31
N ASP A 31 4.02 2.07 -13.88
CA ASP A 31 3.44 2.65 -12.67
C ASP A 31 4.09 2.09 -11.40
N PHE A 32 4.08 2.88 -10.35
CA PHE A 32 4.27 2.44 -8.97
C PHE A 32 2.92 2.58 -8.27
N PHE A 33 2.23 1.47 -8.10
CA PHE A 33 0.83 1.37 -7.75
C PHE A 33 0.64 0.80 -6.34
N ALA A 34 -0.22 1.43 -5.53
CA ALA A 34 -0.60 0.92 -4.22
C ALA A 34 -1.91 0.11 -4.28
N LEU A 35 -1.92 -1.08 -3.69
CA LEU A 35 -3.12 -1.87 -3.46
C LEU A 35 -3.38 -1.95 -1.97
N LEU A 36 -4.30 -1.15 -1.46
CA LEU A 36 -4.62 -1.01 -0.05
C LEU A 36 -5.95 -1.67 0.31
N GLY A 37 -6.19 -1.84 1.60
CA GLY A 37 -7.43 -2.35 2.17
C GLY A 37 -7.20 -2.94 3.56
N PRO A 38 -8.23 -3.10 4.38
CA PRO A 38 -8.12 -3.73 5.69
C PRO A 38 -7.75 -5.22 5.59
N ASN A 39 -7.43 -5.84 6.73
CA ASN A 39 -7.20 -7.27 6.78
C ASN A 39 -8.47 -8.03 6.38
N GLY A 40 -8.31 -9.06 5.53
CA GLY A 40 -9.46 -9.80 5.00
C GLY A 40 -10.18 -9.14 3.81
N ALA A 41 -9.78 -7.95 3.37
CA ALA A 41 -10.40 -7.24 2.24
C ALA A 41 -10.30 -7.97 0.89
N GLY A 42 -9.35 -8.92 0.73
CA GLY A 42 -9.15 -9.67 -0.51
C GLY A 42 -7.83 -9.38 -1.23
N LYS A 43 -6.95 -8.51 -0.69
CA LYS A 43 -5.66 -8.15 -1.30
C LYS A 43 -4.79 -9.37 -1.62
N SER A 44 -4.46 -10.18 -0.61
CA SER A 44 -3.61 -11.38 -0.79
C SER A 44 -4.26 -12.43 -1.69
N THR A 45 -5.61 -12.52 -1.70
CA THR A 45 -6.33 -13.37 -2.64
C THR A 45 -6.19 -12.87 -4.07
N THR A 46 -6.30 -11.55 -4.29
CA THR A 46 -6.10 -10.92 -5.60
C THR A 46 -4.68 -11.15 -6.10
N ILE A 47 -3.66 -10.87 -5.26
CA ILE A 47 -2.25 -11.14 -5.57
C ILE A 47 -2.02 -12.64 -5.84
N GLY A 48 -2.60 -13.52 -5.03
CA GLY A 48 -2.50 -14.96 -5.19
C GLY A 48 -3.05 -15.43 -6.55
N ILE A 49 -4.14 -14.84 -7.03
CA ILE A 49 -4.68 -15.14 -8.37
C ILE A 49 -3.76 -14.61 -9.46
N VAL A 50 -3.35 -13.35 -9.38
CA VAL A 50 -2.45 -12.73 -10.39
C VAL A 50 -1.13 -13.48 -10.50
N SER A 51 -0.57 -13.95 -9.37
CA SER A 51 0.68 -14.72 -9.33
C SER A 51 0.49 -16.21 -9.65
N GLY A 52 -0.76 -16.69 -9.75
CA GLY A 52 -1.10 -18.09 -10.05
C GLY A 52 -0.90 -19.06 -8.90
N LEU A 53 -0.96 -18.57 -7.70
CA LEU A 53 -0.99 -19.38 -6.47
C LEU A 53 -2.41 -19.77 -6.09
N VAL A 54 -3.42 -19.01 -6.54
CA VAL A 54 -4.83 -19.22 -6.26
C VAL A 54 -5.60 -19.22 -7.57
N ASN A 55 -6.49 -20.20 -7.77
CA ASN A 55 -7.41 -20.21 -8.92
C ASN A 55 -8.59 -19.26 -8.67
N LYS A 56 -8.90 -18.43 -9.65
CA LYS A 56 -10.11 -17.60 -9.65
C LYS A 56 -11.37 -18.44 -9.79
N SER A 57 -12.53 -17.92 -9.34
CA SER A 57 -13.83 -18.55 -9.56
C SER A 57 -14.53 -17.99 -10.80
N ALA A 58 -14.34 -16.68 -11.09
CA ALA A 58 -14.86 -15.99 -12.28
C ALA A 58 -14.08 -14.69 -12.53
N GLY A 59 -14.34 -14.03 -13.65
CA GLY A 59 -13.68 -12.79 -14.07
C GLY A 59 -12.47 -13.04 -14.95
N SER A 60 -11.82 -11.98 -15.42
CA SER A 60 -10.65 -12.03 -16.29
C SER A 60 -9.44 -11.38 -15.67
N VAL A 61 -8.24 -11.88 -16.02
CA VAL A 61 -6.94 -11.29 -15.62
C VAL A 61 -6.05 -11.28 -16.84
N LYS A 62 -5.51 -10.11 -17.19
CA LYS A 62 -4.51 -9.95 -18.25
C LYS A 62 -3.26 -9.28 -17.70
N ILE A 63 -2.09 -9.78 -18.08
CA ILE A 63 -0.79 -9.28 -17.66
C ILE A 63 0.01 -8.93 -18.90
N PHE A 64 0.29 -7.63 -19.11
CA PHE A 64 0.88 -7.12 -20.35
C PHE A 64 0.18 -7.61 -21.62
N GLY A 65 -1.17 -7.72 -21.57
CA GLY A 65 -1.99 -8.21 -22.66
C GLY A 65 -2.08 -9.74 -22.78
N TYR A 66 -1.27 -10.49 -22.04
CA TYR A 66 -1.41 -11.95 -21.96
C TYR A 66 -2.59 -12.32 -21.07
N ASP A 67 -3.61 -12.92 -21.65
CA ASP A 67 -4.74 -13.47 -20.92
C ASP A 67 -4.26 -14.65 -20.05
N TYR A 68 -4.61 -14.62 -18.76
CA TYR A 68 -4.10 -15.57 -17.80
C TYR A 68 -4.60 -17.02 -18.02
N ASP A 69 -5.79 -17.20 -18.58
CA ASP A 69 -6.36 -18.51 -18.79
C ASP A 69 -5.75 -19.20 -20.02
N THR A 70 -5.39 -18.44 -21.05
CA THR A 70 -4.89 -18.98 -22.33
C THR A 70 -3.37 -18.88 -22.49
N HIS A 71 -2.72 -17.91 -21.84
CA HIS A 71 -1.29 -17.61 -21.97
C HIS A 71 -0.57 -17.56 -20.61
N GLN A 72 -0.89 -18.52 -19.72
CA GLN A 72 -0.43 -18.52 -18.33
C GLN A 72 1.09 -18.45 -18.18
N ALA A 73 1.83 -19.20 -19.02
CA ALA A 73 3.30 -19.22 -18.95
C ALA A 73 3.92 -17.84 -19.27
N GLN A 74 3.40 -17.18 -20.32
CA GLN A 74 3.85 -15.84 -20.71
C GLN A 74 3.46 -14.79 -19.65
N ALA A 75 2.25 -14.86 -19.12
CA ALA A 75 1.79 -14.00 -18.05
C ALA A 75 2.69 -14.14 -16.81
N LYS A 76 2.95 -15.37 -16.34
CA LYS A 76 3.82 -15.64 -15.19
C LYS A 76 5.27 -15.20 -15.42
N SER A 77 5.80 -15.33 -16.64
CA SER A 77 7.15 -14.87 -16.94
C SER A 77 7.34 -13.35 -16.82
N CYS A 78 6.25 -12.58 -16.89
CA CYS A 78 6.29 -11.15 -16.69
C CYS A 78 6.33 -10.73 -15.21
N ILE A 79 6.06 -11.64 -14.26
CA ILE A 79 5.86 -11.32 -12.85
C ILE A 79 7.05 -11.72 -11.99
N GLY A 80 7.51 -10.82 -11.12
CA GLY A 80 8.30 -11.12 -9.93
C GLY A 80 7.41 -10.93 -8.70
N LEU A 81 7.38 -11.91 -7.81
CA LEU A 81 6.59 -11.85 -6.57
C LEU A 81 7.49 -11.88 -5.35
N VAL A 82 7.28 -10.93 -4.45
CA VAL A 82 7.83 -10.91 -3.09
C VAL A 82 6.66 -11.10 -2.14
N PRO A 83 6.42 -12.31 -1.63
CA PRO A 83 5.34 -12.56 -0.69
C PRO A 83 5.66 -12.03 0.71
N GLN A 84 4.65 -11.95 1.56
CA GLN A 84 4.77 -11.49 2.94
C GLN A 84 5.68 -12.39 3.78
N GLU A 85 5.61 -13.71 3.59
CA GLU A 85 6.43 -14.68 4.33
C GLU A 85 7.69 -15.09 3.55
N PHE A 86 8.75 -15.45 4.27
CA PHE A 86 9.98 -15.96 3.66
C PHE A 86 9.75 -17.37 3.11
N ASN A 87 9.87 -17.52 1.79
CA ASN A 87 9.56 -18.77 1.07
C ASN A 87 10.75 -19.32 0.30
N PHE A 88 11.96 -19.21 0.83
CA PHE A 88 13.18 -19.82 0.31
C PHE A 88 13.79 -20.80 1.32
N ASN A 89 14.62 -21.72 0.82
CA ASN A 89 15.33 -22.67 1.68
C ASN A 89 16.38 -21.92 2.52
N GLN A 90 16.20 -21.92 3.83
CA GLN A 90 17.07 -21.21 4.76
C GLN A 90 18.45 -21.86 4.91
N PHE A 91 18.62 -23.10 4.47
CA PHE A 91 19.88 -23.85 4.51
C PHE A 91 20.66 -23.75 3.21
N GLU A 92 20.22 -22.95 2.24
CA GLU A 92 20.97 -22.62 1.05
C GLU A 92 21.79 -21.33 1.24
N ARG A 93 22.89 -21.23 0.47
CA ARG A 93 23.66 -19.99 0.40
C ARG A 93 22.89 -18.91 -0.34
N VAL A 94 23.06 -17.68 0.08
CA VAL A 94 22.40 -16.50 -0.50
C VAL A 94 22.51 -16.47 -2.02
N ILE A 95 23.74 -16.69 -2.56
CA ILE A 95 23.98 -16.68 -4.01
C ILE A 95 23.25 -17.81 -4.73
N GLU A 96 23.21 -19.01 -4.15
CA GLU A 96 22.59 -20.18 -4.76
C GLU A 96 21.07 -20.03 -4.86
N ILE A 97 20.42 -19.39 -3.87
CA ILE A 97 18.99 -19.10 -3.91
C ILE A 97 18.65 -18.28 -5.16
N LEU A 98 19.46 -17.27 -5.51
CA LEU A 98 19.23 -16.45 -6.70
C LEU A 98 19.53 -17.22 -7.99
N VAL A 99 20.64 -17.95 -8.02
CA VAL A 99 21.07 -18.71 -9.20
C VAL A 99 20.08 -19.83 -9.52
N ASN A 100 19.61 -20.55 -8.51
CA ASN A 100 18.59 -21.60 -8.66
C ASN A 100 17.25 -21.00 -9.12
N GLN A 101 16.84 -19.85 -8.56
CA GLN A 101 15.66 -19.13 -9.05
C GLN A 101 15.78 -18.74 -10.52
N GLY A 102 16.97 -18.28 -10.96
CA GLY A 102 17.24 -18.00 -12.37
C GLY A 102 17.06 -19.24 -13.23
N GLY A 103 17.50 -20.40 -12.74
CA GLY A 103 17.34 -21.70 -13.42
C GLY A 103 15.88 -22.07 -13.68
N TYR A 104 14.95 -21.79 -12.75
CA TYR A 104 13.50 -22.01 -12.97
C TYR A 104 12.93 -21.19 -14.13
N TYR A 105 13.56 -20.06 -14.47
CA TYR A 105 13.19 -19.24 -15.63
C TYR A 105 14.05 -19.52 -16.86
N GLY A 106 14.81 -20.63 -16.88
CA GLY A 106 15.63 -21.04 -18.00
C GLY A 106 16.89 -20.19 -18.24
N ILE A 107 17.34 -19.42 -17.23
CA ILE A 107 18.53 -18.59 -17.34
C ILE A 107 19.77 -19.46 -17.12
N PRO A 108 20.73 -19.49 -18.08
CA PRO A 108 21.95 -20.22 -17.91
C PRO A 108 22.73 -19.83 -16.65
N ARG A 109 23.29 -20.80 -15.91
CA ARG A 109 23.95 -20.57 -14.62
C ARG A 109 24.98 -19.42 -14.62
N PRO A 110 25.89 -19.28 -15.63
CA PRO A 110 26.81 -18.14 -15.64
C PRO A 110 26.13 -16.79 -15.75
N GLN A 111 25.01 -16.70 -16.48
CA GLN A 111 24.22 -15.47 -16.59
C GLN A 111 23.44 -15.20 -15.32
N ALA A 112 22.84 -16.23 -14.71
CA ALA A 112 22.15 -16.13 -13.43
C ALA A 112 23.10 -15.61 -12.33
N TYR A 113 24.34 -16.11 -12.31
CA TYR A 113 25.38 -15.65 -11.38
C TYR A 113 25.69 -14.16 -11.55
N LYS A 114 25.91 -13.69 -12.78
CA LYS A 114 26.15 -12.26 -13.06
C LYS A 114 24.99 -11.37 -12.60
N ARG A 115 23.75 -11.81 -12.87
CA ARG A 115 22.56 -11.08 -12.42
C ARG A 115 22.44 -11.09 -10.89
N ALA A 116 22.70 -12.24 -10.25
CA ALA A 116 22.71 -12.37 -8.80
C ALA A 116 23.74 -11.42 -8.16
N GLU A 117 24.97 -11.35 -8.69
CA GLU A 117 25.97 -10.39 -8.24
C GLU A 117 25.47 -8.96 -8.33
N THR A 118 24.86 -8.57 -9.46
CA THR A 118 24.33 -7.22 -9.67
C THR A 118 23.29 -6.87 -8.60
N TYR A 119 22.29 -7.73 -8.38
CA TYR A 119 21.25 -7.45 -7.39
C TYR A 119 21.73 -7.53 -5.94
N LEU A 120 22.62 -8.49 -5.62
CA LEU A 120 23.18 -8.58 -4.28
C LEU A 120 24.05 -7.37 -3.92
N ARG A 121 24.79 -6.80 -4.88
CA ARG A 121 25.53 -5.55 -4.68
C ARG A 121 24.59 -4.36 -4.48
N GLN A 122 23.55 -4.23 -5.30
CA GLN A 122 22.58 -3.13 -5.22
C GLN A 122 21.76 -3.18 -3.93
N LEU A 123 21.56 -4.35 -3.35
CA LEU A 123 20.81 -4.58 -2.11
C LEU A 123 21.72 -4.80 -0.89
N GLU A 124 23.03 -4.51 -1.01
CA GLU A 124 24.02 -4.59 0.09
C GLU A 124 24.10 -5.98 0.75
N LEU A 125 23.98 -7.04 -0.08
CA LEU A 125 24.07 -8.44 0.36
C LEU A 125 25.27 -9.18 -0.21
N TRP A 126 26.12 -8.52 -1.04
CA TRP A 126 27.22 -9.20 -1.73
C TRP A 126 28.22 -9.86 -0.78
N ASP A 127 28.54 -9.21 0.33
CA ASP A 127 29.48 -9.74 1.32
C ASP A 127 28.94 -10.98 2.05
N LYS A 128 27.62 -11.13 2.05
CA LYS A 128 26.87 -12.26 2.61
C LYS A 128 26.54 -13.37 1.60
N ARG A 129 27.00 -13.26 0.35
CA ARG A 129 26.64 -14.18 -0.74
C ARG A 129 26.91 -15.67 -0.46
N ASN A 130 27.93 -15.97 0.35
CA ASN A 130 28.34 -17.32 0.72
C ASN A 130 27.74 -17.81 2.05
N ASP A 131 27.13 -16.91 2.84
CA ASP A 131 26.51 -17.24 4.11
C ASP A 131 25.21 -18.02 3.85
N MET A 132 24.78 -18.84 4.83
CA MET A 132 23.48 -19.49 4.80
C MET A 132 22.37 -18.44 4.99
N ALA A 133 21.26 -18.58 4.27
CA ALA A 133 20.17 -17.61 4.38
C ALA A 133 19.54 -17.53 5.79
N ARG A 134 19.64 -18.59 6.60
CA ARG A 134 19.23 -18.59 8.00
C ARG A 134 20.02 -17.59 8.88
N GLU A 135 21.27 -17.29 8.49
CA GLU A 135 22.16 -16.41 9.24
C GLU A 135 21.90 -14.92 8.99
N LEU A 136 21.04 -14.61 8.02
CA LEU A 136 20.66 -13.25 7.68
C LEU A 136 19.65 -12.69 8.70
N SER A 137 19.75 -11.38 8.98
CA SER A 137 18.71 -10.64 9.70
C SER A 137 17.39 -10.61 8.92
N GLY A 138 16.28 -10.25 9.57
CA GLY A 138 14.97 -10.12 8.92
C GLY A 138 15.00 -9.17 7.72
N GLY A 139 15.61 -8.00 7.87
CA GLY A 139 15.77 -7.02 6.79
C GLY A 139 16.64 -7.55 5.63
N MET A 140 17.74 -8.25 5.93
CA MET A 140 18.56 -8.90 4.91
C MET A 140 17.81 -10.00 4.17
N LYS A 141 17.00 -10.81 4.85
CA LYS A 141 16.11 -11.81 4.23
C LYS A 141 15.10 -11.15 3.31
N ARG A 142 14.55 -10.00 3.70
CA ARG A 142 13.61 -9.24 2.86
C ARG A 142 14.28 -8.72 1.59
N ARG A 143 15.48 -8.15 1.71
CA ARG A 143 16.30 -7.73 0.55
C ARG A 143 16.62 -8.91 -0.37
N LEU A 144 16.94 -10.09 0.19
CA LEU A 144 17.18 -11.31 -0.59
C LEU A 144 15.95 -11.74 -1.39
N MET A 145 14.74 -11.64 -0.83
CA MET A 145 13.51 -11.96 -1.55
C MET A 145 13.28 -11.01 -2.74
N ILE A 146 13.57 -9.72 -2.57
CA ILE A 146 13.48 -8.75 -3.67
C ILE A 146 14.50 -9.10 -4.76
N ALA A 147 15.77 -9.39 -4.40
CA ALA A 147 16.79 -9.82 -5.36
C ALA A 147 16.36 -11.06 -6.14
N ARG A 148 15.78 -12.04 -5.44
CA ARG A 148 15.27 -13.29 -6.02
C ARG A 148 14.14 -13.04 -7.01
N ALA A 149 13.18 -12.17 -6.64
CA ALA A 149 12.06 -11.83 -7.51
C ALA A 149 12.49 -11.10 -8.79
N LEU A 150 13.62 -10.40 -8.77
CA LEU A 150 14.15 -9.64 -9.90
C LEU A 150 15.08 -10.43 -10.84
N ILE A 151 15.52 -11.64 -10.48
CA ILE A 151 16.58 -12.36 -11.17
C ILE A 151 16.27 -12.62 -12.66
N HIS A 152 15.02 -12.79 -13.03
CA HIS A 152 14.56 -13.03 -14.40
C HIS A 152 14.14 -11.74 -15.14
N HIS A 153 14.39 -10.55 -14.56
CA HIS A 153 14.00 -9.24 -15.10
C HIS A 153 12.49 -9.12 -15.39
N PRO A 154 11.62 -9.29 -14.38
CA PRO A 154 10.18 -9.19 -14.57
C PRO A 154 9.78 -7.78 -15.03
N LYS A 155 8.71 -7.70 -15.82
CA LYS A 155 8.10 -6.43 -16.22
C LYS A 155 7.18 -5.87 -15.13
N LEU A 156 6.63 -6.74 -14.28
CA LEU A 156 5.76 -6.45 -13.14
C LEU A 156 6.36 -7.05 -11.87
N LEU A 157 6.65 -6.23 -10.88
CA LEU A 157 7.08 -6.66 -9.55
C LEU A 157 5.92 -6.46 -8.58
N ILE A 158 5.49 -7.51 -7.91
CA ILE A 158 4.46 -7.46 -6.88
C ILE A 158 5.13 -7.66 -5.52
N LEU A 159 4.89 -6.73 -4.61
CA LEU A 159 5.47 -6.69 -3.27
C LEU A 159 4.34 -6.76 -2.25
N ASP A 160 4.23 -7.87 -1.54
CA ASP A 160 3.23 -8.05 -0.48
C ASP A 160 3.87 -7.75 0.88
N GLU A 161 3.58 -6.54 1.41
CA GLU A 161 4.12 -6.00 2.67
C GLU A 161 5.66 -6.09 2.77
N PRO A 162 6.42 -5.53 1.81
CA PRO A 162 7.86 -5.76 1.69
C PRO A 162 8.67 -5.20 2.86
N THR A 163 8.15 -4.24 3.61
CA THR A 163 8.87 -3.55 4.70
C THR A 163 8.32 -3.87 6.09
N ALA A 164 7.40 -4.85 6.19
CA ALA A 164 6.86 -5.27 7.47
C ALA A 164 7.96 -5.80 8.40
N GLY A 165 8.04 -5.25 9.61
CA GLY A 165 9.04 -5.65 10.62
C GLY A 165 10.47 -5.26 10.30
N VAL A 166 10.68 -4.30 9.39
CA VAL A 166 12.01 -3.77 9.01
C VAL A 166 12.20 -2.40 9.66
N ASP A 167 13.43 -2.13 10.14
CA ASP A 167 13.80 -0.83 10.71
C ASP A 167 13.77 0.30 9.67
N ILE A 168 13.80 1.54 10.16
CA ILE A 168 13.62 2.75 9.33
C ILE A 168 14.73 2.90 8.28
N GLU A 169 15.98 2.59 8.61
CA GLU A 169 17.11 2.78 7.69
C GLU A 169 17.03 1.78 6.53
N ILE A 170 16.80 0.51 6.85
CA ILE A 170 16.64 -0.54 5.85
C ILE A 170 15.41 -0.27 4.98
N ARG A 171 14.29 0.20 5.57
CA ARG A 171 13.09 0.59 4.83
C ARG A 171 13.39 1.67 3.80
N ARG A 172 14.07 2.75 4.20
CA ARG A 172 14.44 3.85 3.28
C ARG A 172 15.34 3.37 2.14
N SER A 173 16.37 2.56 2.44
CA SER A 173 17.25 2.03 1.40
C SER A 173 16.49 1.13 0.40
N MET A 174 15.49 0.37 0.88
CA MET A 174 14.61 -0.42 0.02
C MET A 174 13.72 0.47 -0.86
N TRP A 175 13.18 1.56 -0.32
CA TRP A 175 12.38 2.53 -1.08
C TRP A 175 13.19 3.17 -2.21
N ASP A 176 14.42 3.57 -1.93
CA ASP A 176 15.34 4.13 -2.93
C ASP A 176 15.64 3.12 -4.05
N PHE A 177 15.90 1.86 -3.67
CA PHE A 177 16.13 0.79 -4.62
C PHE A 177 14.89 0.54 -5.50
N LEU A 178 13.70 0.41 -4.91
CA LEU A 178 12.45 0.18 -5.64
C LEU A 178 12.11 1.35 -6.56
N THR A 179 12.31 2.59 -6.11
CA THR A 179 12.14 3.80 -6.92
C THR A 179 13.07 3.79 -8.13
N LYS A 180 14.33 3.36 -7.94
CA LYS A 180 15.30 3.23 -9.03
C LYS A 180 14.86 2.19 -10.06
N ILE A 181 14.39 1.02 -9.61
CA ILE A 181 13.91 -0.06 -10.50
C ILE A 181 12.66 0.41 -11.27
N ASN A 182 11.73 1.11 -10.61
CA ASN A 182 10.56 1.66 -11.27
C ASN A 182 10.93 2.70 -12.35
N LYS A 183 11.87 3.62 -12.06
CA LYS A 183 12.40 4.57 -13.05
C LYS A 183 13.06 3.89 -14.24
N GLN A 184 13.55 2.67 -14.10
CA GLN A 184 14.10 1.85 -15.19
C GLN A 184 13.02 1.15 -16.02
N GLY A 185 11.73 1.34 -15.68
CA GLY A 185 10.58 0.86 -16.44
C GLY A 185 9.88 -0.38 -15.89
N THR A 186 10.31 -0.92 -14.75
CA THR A 186 9.58 -2.00 -14.08
C THR A 186 8.32 -1.44 -13.44
N THR A 187 7.15 -2.02 -13.75
CA THR A 187 5.90 -1.70 -13.06
C THR A 187 5.94 -2.34 -11.67
N ILE A 188 5.50 -1.62 -10.64
CA ILE A 188 5.50 -2.13 -9.26
C ILE A 188 4.09 -2.03 -8.69
N ILE A 189 3.61 -3.13 -8.10
CA ILE A 189 2.41 -3.16 -7.26
C ILE A 189 2.87 -3.42 -5.83
N LEU A 190 2.47 -2.54 -4.92
CA LEU A 190 2.81 -2.58 -3.51
C LEU A 190 1.55 -2.77 -2.69
N THR A 191 1.51 -3.80 -1.83
CA THR A 191 0.59 -3.81 -0.69
C THR A 191 1.35 -3.39 0.55
N THR A 192 0.73 -2.61 1.39
CA THR A 192 1.30 -2.19 2.66
C THR A 192 0.19 -1.79 3.63
N HIS A 193 0.47 -1.90 4.91
CA HIS A 193 -0.32 -1.28 5.97
C HIS A 193 0.33 0.03 6.47
N TYR A 194 1.53 0.34 5.99
CA TYR A 194 2.19 1.63 6.23
C TYR A 194 1.78 2.63 5.14
N LEU A 195 0.75 3.43 5.43
CA LEU A 195 0.18 4.36 4.45
C LEU A 195 1.16 5.43 3.99
N GLU A 196 2.13 5.81 4.85
CA GLU A 196 3.25 6.67 4.49
C GLU A 196 4.09 6.09 3.33
N GLU A 197 4.30 4.77 3.30
CA GLU A 197 4.99 4.08 2.21
C GLU A 197 4.25 4.22 0.89
N ALA A 198 2.93 3.99 0.91
CA ALA A 198 2.09 4.15 -0.27
C ALA A 198 2.08 5.61 -0.76
N GLU A 199 1.93 6.58 0.13
CA GLU A 199 1.92 8.02 -0.20
C GLU A 199 3.26 8.47 -0.79
N SER A 200 4.39 7.97 -0.25
CA SER A 200 5.74 8.36 -0.69
C SER A 200 6.15 7.75 -2.02
N LEU A 201 5.74 6.52 -2.32
CA LEU A 201 6.23 5.75 -3.45
C LEU A 201 5.25 5.69 -4.63
N CYS A 202 3.94 5.65 -4.34
CA CYS A 202 2.94 5.29 -5.34
C CYS A 202 2.28 6.52 -5.96
N LYS A 203 2.09 6.47 -7.28
CA LYS A 203 1.38 7.52 -8.03
C LYS A 203 -0.11 7.27 -8.09
N ASN A 204 -0.50 6.00 -8.22
CA ASN A 204 -1.87 5.55 -8.29
C ASN A 204 -2.15 4.53 -7.20
N ILE A 205 -3.42 4.41 -6.84
CA ILE A 205 -3.87 3.63 -5.70
C ILE A 205 -5.23 3.01 -5.99
N ALA A 206 -5.40 1.76 -5.59
CA ALA A 206 -6.72 1.17 -5.43
C ALA A 206 -6.93 0.72 -3.98
N ILE A 207 -8.14 0.87 -3.51
CA ILE A 207 -8.57 0.41 -2.20
C ILE A 207 -9.59 -0.72 -2.41
N ILE A 208 -9.27 -1.88 -1.82
CA ILE A 208 -10.19 -3.03 -1.80
C ILE A 208 -10.78 -3.15 -0.40
N ASP A 209 -12.08 -3.37 -0.33
CA ASP A 209 -12.76 -3.69 0.91
C ASP A 209 -13.88 -4.70 0.64
N HIS A 210 -14.05 -5.66 1.56
CA HIS A 210 -15.05 -6.74 1.46
C HIS A 210 -15.09 -7.45 0.09
N GLY A 211 -13.92 -7.60 -0.57
CA GLY A 211 -13.77 -8.28 -1.86
C GLY A 211 -14.24 -7.47 -3.07
N ARG A 212 -14.35 -6.14 -2.95
CA ARG A 212 -14.71 -5.20 -4.02
C ARG A 212 -13.70 -4.05 -4.06
N THR A 213 -13.47 -3.49 -5.24
CA THR A 213 -12.74 -2.21 -5.38
C THR A 213 -13.68 -1.08 -4.98
N ILE A 214 -13.30 -0.29 -3.96
CA ILE A 214 -14.07 0.87 -3.49
C ILE A 214 -13.51 2.19 -4.03
N GLU A 215 -12.23 2.21 -4.39
CA GLU A 215 -11.57 3.37 -5.01
C GLU A 215 -10.47 2.87 -5.95
N ASP A 216 -10.31 3.51 -7.12
CA ASP A 216 -9.20 3.31 -8.07
C ASP A 216 -8.90 4.66 -8.74
N THR A 217 -7.85 5.33 -8.25
CA THR A 217 -7.55 6.71 -8.64
C THR A 217 -6.09 7.08 -8.47
N SER A 218 -5.70 8.30 -8.84
CA SER A 218 -4.36 8.81 -8.53
C SER A 218 -4.24 9.20 -7.06
N MET A 219 -3.04 9.02 -6.47
CA MET A 219 -2.75 9.47 -5.11
C MET A 219 -3.10 10.95 -4.91
N LYS A 220 -2.76 11.79 -5.90
CA LYS A 220 -3.08 13.21 -5.88
C LYS A 220 -4.58 13.48 -5.82
N THR A 221 -5.37 12.79 -6.65
CA THR A 221 -6.83 12.94 -6.70
C THR A 221 -7.45 12.46 -5.39
N LEU A 222 -6.98 11.33 -4.86
CA LEU A 222 -7.44 10.81 -3.58
C LEU A 222 -7.19 11.82 -2.45
N LEU A 223 -5.97 12.32 -2.32
CA LEU A 223 -5.60 13.28 -1.28
C LEU A 223 -6.33 14.62 -1.41
N SER A 224 -6.73 15.02 -2.61
CA SER A 224 -7.54 16.25 -2.82
C SER A 224 -9.00 16.12 -2.36
N GLN A 225 -9.46 14.91 -2.01
CA GLN A 225 -10.79 14.72 -1.41
C GLN A 225 -10.85 15.09 0.09
N LEU A 226 -9.68 15.38 0.70
CA LEU A 226 -9.63 15.90 2.07
C LEU A 226 -10.03 17.37 2.08
N ASN A 227 -11.28 17.63 2.47
CA ASN A 227 -11.77 19.00 2.64
C ASN A 227 -11.27 19.67 3.93
N THR A 228 -10.71 18.89 4.86
CA THR A 228 -10.28 19.37 6.18
C THR A 228 -9.00 18.63 6.58
N GLU A 229 -7.97 19.40 6.95
CA GLU A 229 -6.74 18.86 7.53
C GLU A 229 -6.64 19.28 9.00
N THR A 230 -6.23 18.35 9.86
CA THR A 230 -6.06 18.62 11.29
C THR A 230 -4.59 18.68 11.65
N PHE A 231 -4.19 19.76 12.30
CA PHE A 231 -2.81 20.04 12.70
C PHE A 231 -2.72 20.11 14.23
N ILE A 232 -1.56 19.71 14.74
CA ILE A 232 -1.14 19.94 16.12
C ILE A 232 -0.15 21.07 16.10
N LEU A 233 -0.45 22.16 16.84
CA LEU A 233 0.44 23.28 17.07
C LEU A 233 1.05 23.18 18.46
N TYR A 234 2.37 23.30 18.53
CA TYR A 234 3.09 23.44 19.79
C TYR A 234 3.40 24.93 20.04
N LEU A 235 3.06 25.40 21.22
CA LEU A 235 3.15 26.81 21.58
C LEU A 235 4.44 27.14 22.31
N GLN A 236 4.91 28.37 22.16
CA GLN A 236 6.11 28.85 22.83
C GLN A 236 5.87 29.09 24.33
N SER A 237 4.66 29.50 24.70
CA SER A 237 4.25 29.78 26.07
C SER A 237 2.91 29.10 26.38
N PRO A 238 2.68 28.70 27.64
CA PRO A 238 1.43 28.10 28.07
C PRO A 238 0.23 29.05 27.87
N ILE A 239 -0.90 28.48 27.51
CA ILE A 239 -2.17 29.20 27.50
C ILE A 239 -2.74 29.20 28.91
N ASN A 240 -2.69 30.35 29.56
CA ASN A 240 -3.10 30.48 30.94
C ASN A 240 -4.62 30.58 31.11
N ASP A 241 -5.37 30.77 30.04
CA ASP A 241 -6.83 30.92 30.09
C ASP A 241 -7.51 30.29 28.88
N THR A 242 -8.00 29.06 29.03
CA THR A 242 -8.73 28.33 28.00
C THR A 242 -10.09 29.01 27.66
N HIS A 243 -10.61 29.90 28.51
CA HIS A 243 -11.83 30.66 28.25
C HIS A 243 -11.61 31.80 27.25
N ASN A 244 -10.40 32.40 27.20
CA ASN A 244 -10.09 33.46 26.23
C ASN A 244 -10.06 32.95 24.78
N LEU A 245 -9.66 31.71 24.54
CA LEU A 245 -9.69 31.11 23.19
C LEU A 245 -11.10 30.88 22.65
N LYS A 246 -12.10 30.67 23.55
CA LYS A 246 -13.52 30.53 23.16
C LYS A 246 -14.23 31.86 23.05
N SER A 247 -13.76 32.91 23.73
CA SER A 247 -14.35 34.24 23.72
C SER A 247 -13.86 35.15 22.61
N HIS A 248 -12.65 34.88 22.04
CA HIS A 248 -12.14 35.54 20.85
C HIS A 248 -12.68 34.83 19.60
N ASP A 249 -13.11 35.61 18.62
CA ASP A 249 -13.65 35.12 17.34
C ASP A 249 -12.54 34.49 16.48
N LEU A 250 -12.09 33.28 16.88
CA LEU A 250 -11.14 32.45 16.11
C LEU A 250 -11.83 31.71 14.96
N SER A 251 -13.14 31.94 14.80
CA SER A 251 -13.88 31.54 13.61
C SER A 251 -13.20 32.12 12.35
N PRO A 252 -13.00 31.35 11.32
CA PRO A 252 -13.68 30.10 10.99
C PRO A 252 -12.90 28.80 11.34
N PHE A 253 -11.86 28.87 12.18
CA PHE A 253 -11.04 27.71 12.54
C PHE A 253 -11.66 26.94 13.72
N ASP A 254 -11.67 25.61 13.60
CA ASP A 254 -12.06 24.71 14.68
C ASP A 254 -10.83 24.41 15.53
N ILE A 255 -10.78 24.97 16.74
CA ILE A 255 -9.62 24.92 17.63
C ILE A 255 -9.98 24.19 18.91
N HIS A 256 -9.22 23.14 19.21
CA HIS A 256 -9.30 22.40 20.46
C HIS A 256 -8.00 22.54 21.26
N VAL A 257 -8.09 22.87 22.52
CA VAL A 257 -6.97 22.88 23.46
C VAL A 257 -6.75 21.45 23.95
N LEU A 258 -5.59 20.87 23.66
CA LEU A 258 -5.23 19.53 24.15
C LEU A 258 -4.55 19.60 25.52
N ASP A 259 -3.65 20.55 25.70
CA ASP A 259 -2.96 20.87 26.95
C ASP A 259 -2.51 22.34 26.96
N GLU A 260 -1.82 22.76 28.01
CA GLU A 260 -1.38 24.15 28.21
C GLU A 260 -0.48 24.68 27.06
N ASN A 261 0.24 23.80 26.34
CA ASN A 261 1.19 24.16 25.29
C ASN A 261 0.82 23.59 23.92
N THR A 262 -0.36 22.94 23.79
CA THR A 262 -0.70 22.21 22.57
C THR A 262 -2.12 22.51 22.11
N LEU A 263 -2.24 22.96 20.86
CA LEU A 263 -3.53 23.17 20.20
C LEU A 263 -3.72 22.15 19.07
N GLU A 264 -4.92 21.67 18.93
CA GLU A 264 -5.40 20.97 17.74
C GLU A 264 -6.25 21.93 16.91
N ILE A 265 -5.94 22.04 15.62
CA ILE A 265 -6.65 22.95 14.71
C ILE A 265 -7.05 22.21 13.46
N SER A 266 -8.34 22.29 13.11
CA SER A 266 -8.88 21.79 11.86
C SER A 266 -9.03 22.92 10.85
N ILE A 267 -8.39 22.76 9.68
CA ILE A 267 -8.35 23.76 8.62
C ILE A 267 -9.06 23.21 7.38
N HIS A 268 -10.08 23.92 6.88
CA HIS A 268 -10.71 23.61 5.62
C HIS A 268 -9.83 24.07 4.44
N GLU A 269 -9.84 23.33 3.32
CA GLU A 269 -9.01 23.55 2.12
C GLU A 269 -9.00 25.00 1.60
N LYS A 270 -10.09 25.75 1.80
CA LYS A 270 -10.22 27.15 1.37
C LYS A 270 -9.57 28.15 2.32
N MET A 271 -9.09 27.73 3.47
CA MET A 271 -8.50 28.60 4.50
C MET A 271 -7.00 28.71 4.32
N GLN A 272 -6.45 29.92 4.55
CA GLN A 272 -5.04 30.17 4.44
C GLN A 272 -4.35 30.12 5.79
N PHE A 273 -3.24 29.39 5.88
CA PHE A 273 -2.39 29.35 7.07
C PHE A 273 -1.95 30.73 7.56
N ASN A 274 -1.68 31.65 6.61
CA ASN A 274 -1.29 33.02 6.95
C ASN A 274 -2.37 33.75 7.78
N HIS A 275 -3.64 33.50 7.52
CA HIS A 275 -4.73 34.05 8.29
C HIS A 275 -4.79 33.44 9.70
N LEU A 276 -4.62 32.12 9.82
CA LEU A 276 -4.53 31.44 11.11
C LEU A 276 -3.38 31.98 11.97
N PHE A 277 -2.16 32.02 11.43
CA PHE A 277 -1.01 32.49 12.21
C PHE A 277 -1.12 33.96 12.60
N LYS A 278 -1.68 34.81 11.74
CA LYS A 278 -1.95 36.20 12.09
C LYS A 278 -2.95 36.28 13.26
N LEU A 279 -4.03 35.54 13.18
CA LEU A 279 -5.09 35.50 14.20
C LEU A 279 -4.54 35.00 15.57
N LEU A 280 -3.69 33.96 15.55
CA LEU A 280 -3.02 33.47 16.76
C LEU A 280 -2.07 34.53 17.33
N THR A 281 -1.27 35.18 16.48
CA THR A 281 -0.32 36.24 16.91
C THR A 281 -1.05 37.45 17.48
N ASP A 282 -2.15 37.90 16.86
CA ASP A 282 -2.97 39.01 17.31
C ASP A 282 -3.61 38.74 18.69
N ASN A 283 -3.80 37.44 19.03
CA ASN A 283 -4.23 36.97 20.34
C ASN A 283 -3.09 36.63 21.32
N GLY A 284 -1.85 36.99 21.00
CA GLY A 284 -0.68 36.76 21.86
C GLY A 284 -0.19 35.31 21.88
N ILE A 285 -0.67 34.46 20.98
CA ILE A 285 -0.30 33.06 20.90
C ILE A 285 0.82 32.90 19.87
N GLN A 286 2.00 32.47 20.34
CA GLN A 286 3.16 32.21 19.49
C GLN A 286 3.31 30.71 19.24
N VAL A 287 3.31 30.31 17.96
CA VAL A 287 3.50 28.92 17.56
C VAL A 287 4.98 28.62 17.37
N LEU A 288 5.49 27.62 18.09
CA LEU A 288 6.88 27.16 18.01
C LEU A 288 7.07 26.18 16.85
N SER A 289 6.15 25.23 16.71
CA SER A 289 6.19 24.21 15.65
C SER A 289 4.77 23.68 15.35
N MET A 290 4.66 23.03 14.20
CA MET A 290 3.40 22.45 13.69
C MET A 290 3.68 21.09 13.09
N ARG A 291 2.74 20.15 13.28
CA ARG A 291 2.73 18.88 12.56
C ARG A 291 1.30 18.47 12.19
N ASN A 292 1.13 17.64 11.18
CA ASN A 292 -0.16 17.01 10.92
C ASN A 292 -0.52 16.07 12.09
N LYS A 293 -1.78 16.02 12.47
CA LYS A 293 -2.28 15.12 13.54
C LYS A 293 -2.19 13.66 13.09
N THR A 294 -2.62 13.38 11.86
CA THR A 294 -2.60 12.06 11.23
C THR A 294 -2.06 12.16 9.82
N ASN A 295 -1.57 11.05 9.29
CA ASN A 295 -1.23 10.97 7.88
C ASN A 295 -2.49 11.20 7.03
N ARG A 296 -2.39 12.04 5.98
CA ARG A 296 -3.53 12.43 5.12
C ARG A 296 -4.20 11.21 4.48
N LEU A 297 -3.39 10.27 3.99
CA LEU A 297 -3.90 9.05 3.38
C LEU A 297 -4.61 8.16 4.42
N GLU A 298 -4.12 8.11 5.66
CA GLU A 298 -4.75 7.34 6.75
C GLU A 298 -6.14 7.87 7.06
N GLN A 299 -6.30 9.18 7.14
CA GLN A 299 -7.58 9.82 7.40
C GLN A 299 -8.61 9.51 6.30
N LEU A 300 -8.19 9.57 5.03
CA LEU A 300 -9.04 9.22 3.89
C LEU A 300 -9.38 7.73 3.86
N PHE A 301 -8.37 6.90 4.06
CA PHE A 301 -8.54 5.46 4.07
C PHE A 301 -9.59 5.02 5.09
N MET A 302 -9.50 5.52 6.33
CA MET A 302 -10.48 5.22 7.38
C MET A 302 -11.89 5.69 6.98
N ARG A 303 -12.03 6.91 6.46
CA ARG A 303 -13.34 7.44 6.00
C ARG A 303 -13.96 6.56 4.91
N LEU A 304 -13.18 6.12 3.93
CA LEU A 304 -13.68 5.30 2.81
C LEU A 304 -14.11 3.91 3.30
N VAL A 305 -13.32 3.29 4.18
CA VAL A 305 -13.64 1.98 4.76
C VAL A 305 -14.90 2.07 5.63
N ASP A 306 -15.02 3.07 6.50
CA ASP A 306 -16.17 3.26 7.36
C ASP A 306 -17.46 3.54 6.55
N LYS A 307 -17.35 4.38 5.52
CA LYS A 307 -18.48 4.65 4.60
C LYS A 307 -18.95 3.39 3.89
N ASN A 308 -18.00 2.55 3.43
CA ASN A 308 -18.34 1.29 2.76
C ASN A 308 -18.97 0.28 3.74
N ARG A 309 -18.49 0.23 4.99
CA ARG A 309 -19.06 -0.64 6.04
C ARG A 309 -20.51 -0.27 6.36
N ASN A 310 -20.79 1.02 6.57
CA ASN A 310 -22.15 1.51 6.83
C ASN A 310 -23.10 1.22 5.66
N ASN A 311 -22.64 1.38 4.41
CA ASN A 311 -23.44 1.04 3.23
C ASN A 311 -23.71 -0.48 3.12
N SER A 312 -22.73 -1.33 3.48
CA SER A 312 -22.87 -2.78 3.45
C SER A 312 -23.88 -3.28 4.49
N GLU A 313 -23.83 -2.75 5.71
CA GLU A 313 -24.80 -3.06 6.78
C GLU A 313 -26.22 -2.63 6.41
N LEU A 314 -26.38 -1.49 5.74
CA LEU A 314 -27.69 -1.01 5.26
C LEU A 314 -28.29 -1.96 4.20
N ILE A 315 -27.46 -2.44 3.27
CA ILE A 315 -27.88 -3.38 2.23
C ILE A 315 -28.28 -4.73 2.83
N GLU A 316 -27.47 -5.26 3.76
CA GLU A 316 -27.79 -6.53 4.44
C GLU A 316 -29.09 -6.43 5.27
N THR A 317 -29.34 -5.30 5.90
CA THR A 317 -30.59 -5.06 6.65
C THR A 317 -31.80 -4.98 5.73
N LEU A 318 -31.68 -4.34 4.54
CA LEU A 318 -32.75 -4.26 3.56
C LEU A 318 -33.04 -5.63 2.89
N GLU A 319 -32.01 -6.44 2.64
CA GLU A 319 -32.18 -7.79 2.11
C GLU A 319 -32.85 -8.72 3.13
N GLN A 320 -32.56 -8.60 4.41
CA GLN A 320 -33.22 -9.37 5.49
C GLN A 320 -34.69 -8.98 5.67
N THR A 321 -35.02 -7.67 5.60
CA THR A 321 -36.41 -7.19 5.67
C THR A 321 -37.24 -7.62 4.46
N SER A 322 -36.67 -7.61 3.26
CA SER A 322 -37.36 -8.08 2.05
C SER A 322 -37.60 -9.60 2.02
N HIS A 323 -36.79 -10.38 2.72
CA HIS A 323 -36.99 -11.82 2.88
C HIS A 323 -38.08 -12.18 3.91
N THR A 324 -38.25 -11.37 4.94
CA THR A 324 -39.31 -11.56 5.95
C THR A 324 -40.69 -11.17 5.39
N GLU A 325 -40.79 -10.13 4.57
CA GLU A 325 -42.09 -9.73 3.95
C GLU A 325 -42.59 -10.72 2.89
N ASN A 326 -41.72 -11.54 2.29
CA ASN A 326 -42.11 -12.58 1.30
C ASN A 326 -42.48 -13.94 1.95
N LEU A 327 -42.41 -14.07 3.29
CA LEU A 327 -42.80 -15.31 3.99
C LEU A 327 -44.16 -15.18 4.70
N ASP A 328 -44.73 -13.98 4.78
CA ASP A 328 -46.04 -13.69 5.41
C ASP A 328 -47.15 -13.34 4.40
N GLY A 329 -46.91 -13.62 3.08
CA GLY A 329 -47.87 -13.36 2.00
C GLY A 329 -48.52 -14.62 1.41
#